data_7d7576b2c3da1e562a3b7d46ab495072
#
_entry.id   7d7576b2c3da1e562a3b7d46ab495072
#
_cell.length_a   1.000
_cell.length_b   1.000
_cell.length_c   1.000
_cell.angle_alpha   90.00
_cell.angle_beta   90.00
_cell.angle_gamma   90.00
#
_symmetry.space_group_name_H-M   'P 1'
#
loop_
_entity.id
_entity.type
_entity.pdbx_description
1 polymer ?
#
loop_
_entity_poly.entity_id
_entity_poly.type
_entity_poly.pdbx_seq_one_letter_code
_entity_poly.pdbx_strand_id
1 'polypeptide(L)'
;DKDYLSTRIAYKLNLTGPALTIQTACSSSLVAVHMACESLRSGECSMAIAGGIGITFPQTGGYLYQKGMIFSPDGICRPFDAEANGTFAGNGFGIVVLRRLEDALVDGNTIIAVLR
;
A
#
# COMPACT_ATOMS: atom_id res chain seq x y z
N ASP A 1 -12.18 -1.91 -12.71
CA ASP A 1 -12.97 -1.51 -11.55
C ASP A 1 -12.21 -1.83 -10.26
N LYS A 2 -11.97 -0.82 -9.42
CA LYS A 2 -11.18 -0.95 -8.18
C LYS A 2 -11.79 -1.90 -7.15
N ASP A 3 -13.09 -2.11 -7.20
CA ASP A 3 -13.81 -2.98 -6.26
C ASP A 3 -13.42 -4.45 -6.40
N TYR A 4 -12.93 -4.84 -7.58
CA TYR A 4 -12.50 -6.21 -7.88
C TYR A 4 -10.98 -6.41 -7.87
N LEU A 5 -10.20 -5.41 -7.47
CA LEU A 5 -8.74 -5.49 -7.54
C LEU A 5 -8.19 -6.63 -6.67
N SER A 6 -8.52 -6.62 -5.39
CA SER A 6 -8.04 -7.60 -4.42
C SER A 6 -8.58 -9.00 -4.70
N THR A 7 -9.87 -9.12 -5.00
CA THR A 7 -10.50 -10.42 -5.32
C THR A 7 -9.96 -11.03 -6.61
N ARG A 8 -9.62 -10.22 -7.61
CA ARG A 8 -8.99 -10.69 -8.84
C ARG A 8 -7.57 -11.22 -8.60
N ILE A 9 -6.81 -10.55 -7.74
CA ILE A 9 -5.47 -11.01 -7.33
C ILE A 9 -5.59 -12.32 -6.56
N ALA A 10 -6.50 -12.38 -5.58
CA ALA A 10 -6.77 -13.59 -4.81
C ALA A 10 -7.12 -14.78 -5.71
N TYR A 11 -8.00 -14.57 -6.67
CA TYR A 11 -8.37 -15.60 -7.65
C TYR A 11 -7.17 -16.07 -8.49
N LYS A 12 -6.35 -15.13 -9.00
CA LYS A 12 -5.18 -15.46 -9.84
C LYS A 12 -4.09 -16.20 -9.07
N LEU A 13 -3.93 -15.92 -7.80
CA LEU A 13 -2.94 -16.55 -6.92
C LEU A 13 -3.51 -17.71 -6.10
N ASN A 14 -4.77 -18.07 -6.32
CA ASN A 14 -5.48 -19.11 -5.57
C ASN A 14 -5.43 -18.90 -4.04
N LEU A 15 -5.61 -17.64 -3.61
CA LEU A 15 -5.66 -17.30 -2.19
C LEU A 15 -7.07 -17.50 -1.64
N THR A 16 -7.17 -17.99 -0.42
CA THR A 16 -8.43 -18.41 0.22
C THR A 16 -8.86 -17.53 1.39
N GLY A 17 -7.98 -16.63 1.84
CA GLY A 17 -8.28 -15.70 2.94
C GLY A 17 -9.09 -14.49 2.49
N PRO A 18 -9.35 -13.53 3.40
CA PRO A 18 -10.06 -12.29 3.08
C PRO A 18 -9.38 -11.51 1.95
N ALA A 19 -10.18 -10.99 1.03
CA ALA A 19 -9.72 -10.18 -0.10
C ALA A 19 -10.46 -8.83 -0.09
N LEU A 20 -9.82 -7.80 0.48
CA LEU A 20 -10.41 -6.50 0.75
C LEU A 20 -9.72 -5.41 -0.06
N THR A 21 -10.50 -4.46 -0.56
CA THR A 21 -9.99 -3.21 -1.13
C THR A 21 -10.23 -2.07 -0.15
N ILE A 22 -9.15 -1.47 0.34
CA ILE A 22 -9.17 -0.41 1.36
C ILE A 22 -9.08 0.96 0.69
N GLN A 23 -9.93 1.88 1.11
CA GLN A 23 -9.97 3.26 0.60
C GLN A 23 -10.00 4.25 1.77
N THR A 24 -8.84 4.77 2.12
CA THR A 24 -8.64 5.79 3.16
C THR A 24 -7.73 6.92 2.66
N ALA A 25 -7.86 7.28 1.38
CA ALA A 25 -7.04 8.28 0.70
C ALA A 25 -5.53 7.98 0.83
N CYS A 26 -4.74 8.93 1.29
CA CYS A 26 -3.27 8.80 1.37
C CYS A 26 -2.81 7.68 2.32
N SER A 27 -3.62 7.27 3.29
CA SER A 27 -3.30 6.22 4.25
C SER A 27 -3.71 4.81 3.82
N SER A 28 -4.30 4.63 2.64
CA SER A 28 -4.88 3.35 2.20
C SER A 28 -3.93 2.17 2.31
N SER A 29 -2.68 2.32 1.86
CA SER A 29 -1.70 1.23 1.90
C SER A 29 -1.29 0.86 3.33
N LEU A 30 -1.15 1.86 4.22
CA LEU A 30 -0.78 1.62 5.61
C LEU A 30 -1.93 0.98 6.40
N VAL A 31 -3.18 1.40 6.14
CA VAL A 31 -4.38 0.77 6.70
C VAL A 31 -4.52 -0.67 6.19
N ALA A 32 -4.22 -0.94 4.91
CA ALA A 32 -4.21 -2.30 4.38
C ALA A 32 -3.19 -3.20 5.10
N VAL A 33 -1.99 -2.69 5.39
CA VAL A 33 -0.98 -3.41 6.18
C VAL A 33 -1.48 -3.67 7.61
N HIS A 34 -2.08 -2.67 8.26
CA HIS A 34 -2.66 -2.83 9.59
C HIS A 34 -3.74 -3.93 9.62
N MET A 35 -4.69 -3.89 8.70
CA MET A 35 -5.75 -4.90 8.59
C MET A 35 -5.20 -6.31 8.35
N ALA A 36 -4.17 -6.43 7.52
CA ALA A 36 -3.48 -7.70 7.30
C ALA A 36 -2.78 -8.21 8.56
N CYS A 37 -2.15 -7.34 9.35
CA CYS A 37 -1.58 -7.72 10.64
C CYS A 37 -2.63 -8.20 11.63
N GLU A 38 -3.79 -7.55 11.70
CA GLU A 38 -4.89 -8.00 12.55
C GLU A 38 -5.45 -9.36 12.13
N SER A 39 -5.61 -9.59 10.82
CA SER A 39 -6.04 -10.89 10.28
C SER A 39 -5.03 -12.02 10.62
N LEU A 40 -3.72 -11.72 10.56
CA LEU A 40 -2.68 -12.67 10.98
C LEU A 40 -2.70 -12.94 12.49
N ARG A 41 -2.88 -11.91 13.33
CA ARG A 41 -2.93 -12.03 14.79
C ARG A 41 -4.16 -12.81 15.26
N SER A 42 -5.31 -12.59 14.62
CA SER A 42 -6.54 -13.32 14.93
C SER A 42 -6.53 -14.78 14.43
N GLY A 43 -5.54 -15.16 13.61
CA GLY A 43 -5.47 -16.49 13.02
C GLY A 43 -6.41 -16.71 11.83
N GLU A 44 -7.04 -15.65 11.33
CA GLU A 44 -7.93 -15.72 10.16
C GLU A 44 -7.18 -16.13 8.89
N CYS A 45 -5.90 -15.77 8.79
CA CYS A 45 -4.99 -16.22 7.74
C CYS A 45 -3.59 -16.54 8.32
N SER A 46 -2.79 -17.32 7.58
CA SER A 46 -1.40 -17.67 7.94
C SER A 46 -0.36 -16.80 7.22
N MET A 47 -0.75 -16.20 6.12
CA MET A 47 0.05 -15.29 5.31
C MET A 47 -0.87 -14.25 4.68
N ALA A 48 -0.41 -13.02 4.53
CA ALA A 48 -1.16 -11.95 3.91
C ALA A 48 -0.30 -11.17 2.92
N ILE A 49 -0.94 -10.70 1.85
CA ILE A 49 -0.36 -9.75 0.88
C ILE A 49 -1.08 -8.42 1.11
N ALA A 50 -0.32 -7.37 1.37
CA ALA A 50 -0.87 -6.04 1.58
C ALA A 50 -0.06 -4.98 0.85
N GLY A 51 -0.70 -3.87 0.49
CA GLY A 51 0.00 -2.77 -0.18
C GLY A 51 -0.94 -1.76 -0.80
N GLY A 52 -0.40 -0.96 -1.70
CA GLY A 52 -1.16 0.05 -2.42
C GLY A 52 -0.68 0.25 -3.84
N ILE A 53 -1.57 0.79 -4.65
CA ILE A 53 -1.31 1.18 -6.03
C ILE A 53 -1.95 2.52 -6.30
N GLY A 54 -1.22 3.43 -6.97
CA GLY A 54 -1.72 4.68 -7.49
C GLY A 54 -1.37 4.80 -8.96
N ILE A 55 -2.36 5.04 -9.81
CA ILE A 55 -2.17 5.28 -11.24
C ILE A 55 -3.06 6.45 -11.65
N THR A 56 -2.44 7.46 -12.24
CA THR A 56 -3.12 8.68 -12.72
C THR A 56 -3.11 8.71 -14.24
N PHE A 57 -4.24 8.99 -14.84
CA PHE A 57 -4.38 9.20 -16.27
C PHE A 57 -4.97 10.59 -16.57
N PRO A 58 -4.50 11.28 -17.63
CA PRO A 58 -3.36 10.92 -18.48
C PRO A 58 -2.03 11.08 -17.75
N GLN A 59 -1.05 10.24 -18.07
CA GLN A 59 0.27 10.24 -17.41
C GLN A 59 1.14 11.45 -17.77
N THR A 60 0.85 12.08 -18.91
CA THR A 60 1.58 13.25 -19.43
C THR A 60 0.91 14.57 -19.10
N GLY A 61 -0.19 14.56 -18.33
CA GLY A 61 -0.88 15.77 -17.88
C GLY A 61 -0.17 16.41 -16.70
N GLY A 62 0.02 17.73 -16.74
CA GLY A 62 0.42 18.49 -15.57
C GLY A 62 -0.76 18.69 -14.58
N TYR A 63 -0.54 19.51 -13.57
CA TYR A 63 -1.59 19.95 -12.65
C TYR A 63 -1.58 21.48 -12.51
N LEU A 64 -2.72 22.03 -12.14
CA LEU A 64 -2.82 23.43 -11.79
C LEU A 64 -2.41 23.64 -10.35
N TYR A 65 -1.36 24.41 -10.12
CA TYR A 65 -0.97 24.80 -8.78
C TYR A 65 -1.99 25.78 -8.19
N GLN A 66 -2.37 25.54 -6.97
CA GLN A 66 -3.21 26.44 -6.18
C GLN A 66 -2.58 26.63 -4.79
N LYS A 67 -2.31 27.89 -4.43
CA LYS A 67 -1.74 28.21 -3.12
C LYS A 67 -2.62 27.70 -1.97
N GLY A 68 -1.99 27.05 -1.00
CA GLY A 68 -2.70 26.47 0.16
C GLY A 68 -3.26 25.06 -0.05
N MET A 69 -3.09 24.50 -1.26
CA MET A 69 -3.40 23.10 -1.57
C MET A 69 -2.16 22.22 -1.43
N ILE A 70 -2.32 20.91 -1.64
CA ILE A 70 -1.28 19.91 -1.37
C ILE A 70 -0.18 19.82 -2.45
N PHE A 71 -0.44 20.36 -3.66
CA PHE A 71 0.51 20.22 -4.74
C PHE A 71 1.69 21.19 -4.63
N SER A 72 2.86 20.69 -5.00
CA SER A 72 4.10 21.47 -5.06
C SER A 72 4.04 22.54 -6.15
N PRO A 73 4.55 23.76 -5.91
CA PRO A 73 4.60 24.81 -6.93
C PRO A 73 5.62 24.53 -8.04
N ASP A 74 6.62 23.71 -7.79
CA ASP A 74 7.73 23.40 -8.71
C ASP A 74 7.71 21.96 -9.25
N GLY A 75 6.67 21.19 -8.93
CA GLY A 75 6.53 19.82 -9.42
C GLY A 75 7.46 18.80 -8.76
N ILE A 76 8.11 19.15 -7.65
CA ILE A 76 9.03 18.27 -6.96
C ILE A 76 8.45 17.87 -5.60
N CYS A 77 8.47 16.57 -5.31
CA CYS A 77 8.16 16.03 -3.99
C CYS A 77 9.47 15.76 -3.25
N ARG A 78 9.63 16.40 -2.08
CA ARG A 78 10.85 16.31 -1.23
C ARG A 78 10.49 15.72 0.14
N PRO A 79 10.30 14.39 0.25
CA PRO A 79 9.98 13.79 1.53
C PRO A 79 11.10 14.02 2.55
N PHE A 80 10.73 14.43 3.76
CA PHE A 80 11.64 14.68 4.89
C PHE A 80 12.68 15.80 4.68
N ASP A 81 12.55 16.60 3.62
CA ASP A 81 13.43 17.74 3.35
C ASP A 81 12.92 19.03 4.03
N ALA A 82 13.83 19.87 4.50
CA ALA A 82 13.47 21.16 5.10
C ALA A 82 12.78 22.11 4.10
N GLU A 83 13.07 21.95 2.81
CA GLU A 83 12.47 22.73 1.73
C GLU A 83 11.24 22.04 1.09
N ALA A 84 10.70 21.01 1.76
CA ALA A 84 9.47 20.36 1.28
C ALA A 84 8.31 21.36 1.24
N ASN A 85 7.68 21.49 0.07
CA ASN A 85 6.65 22.49 -0.20
C ASN A 85 5.40 21.93 -0.89
N GLY A 86 5.23 20.63 -0.88
CA GLY A 86 4.08 19.95 -1.46
C GLY A 86 4.44 18.65 -2.15
N THR A 87 3.44 18.03 -2.76
CA THR A 87 3.56 16.76 -3.48
C THR A 87 3.12 16.91 -4.94
N PHE A 88 3.23 15.84 -5.70
CA PHE A 88 2.61 15.75 -7.03
C PHE A 88 1.99 14.35 -7.21
N ALA A 89 1.07 14.23 -8.16
CA ALA A 89 0.48 12.96 -8.51
C ALA A 89 1.51 12.08 -9.24
N GLY A 90 1.85 10.94 -8.65
CA GLY A 90 2.76 9.96 -9.23
C GLY A 90 2.06 8.65 -9.53
N ASN A 91 2.76 7.78 -10.27
CA ASN A 91 2.32 6.41 -10.54
C ASN A 91 3.27 5.45 -9.84
N GLY A 92 2.71 4.44 -9.20
CA GLY A 92 3.50 3.43 -8.52
C GLY A 92 2.66 2.40 -7.80
N PHE A 93 3.32 1.34 -7.37
CA PHE A 93 2.74 0.35 -6.47
C PHE A 93 3.81 -0.16 -5.51
N GLY A 94 3.37 -0.58 -4.34
CA GLY A 94 4.20 -1.25 -3.36
C GLY A 94 3.41 -2.34 -2.67
N ILE A 95 4.01 -3.53 -2.54
CA ILE A 95 3.37 -4.69 -1.95
C ILE A 95 4.35 -5.34 -0.97
N VAL A 96 3.84 -5.76 0.17
CA VAL A 96 4.55 -6.54 1.17
C VAL A 96 3.84 -7.87 1.42
N VAL A 97 4.62 -8.91 1.68
CA VAL A 97 4.11 -10.19 2.16
C VAL A 97 4.37 -10.25 3.66
N LEU A 98 3.33 -10.52 4.42
CA LEU A 98 3.33 -10.53 5.88
C LEU A 98 3.05 -11.93 6.40
N ARG A 99 3.70 -12.27 7.51
CA ARG A 99 3.51 -13.53 8.21
C ARG A 99 3.80 -13.33 9.70
N ARG A 100 3.18 -14.15 10.57
CA ARG A 100 3.59 -14.15 11.99
C ARG A 100 5.06 -14.53 12.11
N LEU A 101 5.78 -13.86 13.00
CA LEU A 101 7.23 -14.05 13.15
C LEU A 101 7.58 -15.50 13.51
N GLU A 102 6.83 -16.09 14.43
CA GLU A 102 7.02 -17.48 14.85
C GLU A 102 6.90 -18.48 13.70
N ASP A 103 5.87 -18.34 12.86
CA ASP A 103 5.66 -19.20 11.69
C ASP A 103 6.78 -19.00 10.64
N ALA A 104 7.21 -17.77 10.44
CA ALA A 104 8.28 -17.45 9.49
C ALA A 104 9.63 -18.05 9.93
N LEU A 105 9.91 -18.08 11.23
CA LEU A 105 11.11 -18.71 11.80
C LEU A 105 11.06 -20.23 11.67
N VAL A 106 9.93 -20.85 11.99
CA VAL A 106 9.76 -22.32 11.90
C VAL A 106 9.94 -22.80 10.46
N ASP A 107 9.39 -22.07 9.49
CA ASP A 107 9.45 -22.45 8.08
C ASP A 107 10.73 -21.97 7.36
N GLY A 108 11.67 -21.34 8.06
CA GLY A 108 12.93 -20.86 7.51
C GLY A 108 12.75 -19.75 6.45
N ASN A 109 11.72 -18.94 6.55
CA ASN A 109 11.49 -17.84 5.61
C ASN A 109 12.55 -16.75 5.76
N THR A 110 12.90 -16.11 4.66
CA THR A 110 13.73 -14.88 4.69
C THR A 110 12.93 -13.74 5.31
N ILE A 111 13.40 -13.21 6.45
CA ILE A 111 12.78 -12.10 7.16
C ILE A 111 13.56 -10.82 6.84
N ILE A 112 12.89 -9.84 6.23
CA ILE A 112 13.51 -8.55 5.87
C ILE A 112 13.38 -7.57 7.04
N ALA A 113 12.21 -7.54 7.69
CA ALA A 113 11.92 -6.65 8.82
C ALA A 113 10.80 -7.24 9.69
N VAL A 114 10.67 -6.72 10.90
CA VAL A 114 9.59 -7.07 11.83
C VAL A 114 8.77 -5.82 12.12
N LEU A 115 7.45 -5.92 11.93
CA LEU A 115 6.48 -4.90 12.34
C LEU A 115 6.11 -5.12 13.82
N ARG A 116 6.12 -4.03 14.62
CA ARG A 116 5.78 -4.03 16.05
C ARG A 116 4.61 -3.09 16.35
#